data_ac2985bf56afa87e6eec80669f4cb903
#
_entry.id   ac2985bf56afa87e6eec80669f4cb903
#
_cell.length_a   1.000
_cell.length_b   1.000
_cell.length_c   1.000
_cell.angle_alpha   90.00
_cell.angle_beta   90.00
_cell.angle_gamma   90.00
#
_symmetry.space_group_name_H-M   'P 1'
#
loop_
_entity.id
_entity.type
_entity.pdbx_description
1 polymer ?
#
loop_
_entity_poly.entity_id
_entity_poly.type
_entity_poly.pdbx_seq_one_letter_code
_entity_poly.pdbx_strand_id
1 'polypeptide(L)'
;KRFLLANMTGLIIMSGLYGQALSDELLGKVKSSGDLQNVFLNDENVNLKLIPSVELAPSVVENWNSDERPRLTSEKLFYLDKNSLCENPDISSINIHKVSKVVRSISSMKDTEYYSNRHKKWETLYHEAYLVDSPEKKERIPDDTEGSADGKTLYCMQDDNSFGECYYSLKYRETEKEISVCFDNFEPLKFGPITAAKAHNVKINLVVVDEGDYFLVYLMVQAYYPRIALLENKMIDSFNARVDSIYKWFVGQMGK
;
A
#
# COMPACT_ATOMS: atom_id res chain seq x y z
N LYS A 1 -20.60 42.06 50.75
CA LYS A 1 -21.20 41.39 49.56
C LYS A 1 -20.07 40.98 48.66
N ARG A 2 -19.71 39.70 48.63
CA ARG A 2 -18.72 39.09 47.74
C ARG A 2 -19.49 38.47 46.59
N PHE A 3 -19.21 38.91 45.36
CA PHE A 3 -19.69 38.28 44.14
C PHE A 3 -18.73 37.15 43.79
N LEU A 4 -19.22 35.90 43.74
CA LEU A 4 -18.54 34.78 43.11
C LEU A 4 -18.76 34.87 41.59
N LEU A 5 -17.69 35.07 40.82
CA LEU A 5 -17.69 34.78 39.39
C LEU A 5 -17.46 33.29 39.19
N ALA A 6 -18.45 32.62 38.69
CA ALA A 6 -18.30 31.24 38.21
C ALA A 6 -17.64 31.25 36.80
N ASN A 7 -16.40 30.80 36.72
CA ASN A 7 -15.74 30.51 35.44
C ASN A 7 -16.35 29.25 34.86
N MET A 8 -17.22 29.36 33.89
CA MET A 8 -17.57 28.29 32.96
C MET A 8 -16.47 28.18 31.93
N THR A 9 -15.53 27.26 32.17
CA THR A 9 -14.61 26.82 31.14
C THR A 9 -15.38 25.93 30.15
N GLY A 10 -15.81 26.53 29.06
CA GLY A 10 -16.40 25.79 27.95
C GLY A 10 -15.34 24.84 27.34
N LEU A 11 -15.55 23.57 27.53
CA LEU A 11 -14.80 22.50 26.83
C LEU A 11 -15.24 22.60 25.34
N ILE A 12 -14.45 23.29 24.52
CA ILE A 12 -14.60 23.26 23.06
C ILE A 12 -14.14 21.86 22.65
N ILE A 13 -15.09 20.95 22.47
CA ILE A 13 -14.86 19.71 21.73
C ILE A 13 -14.61 20.15 20.28
N MET A 14 -13.35 20.28 19.89
CA MET A 14 -12.99 20.31 18.48
C MET A 14 -13.32 18.93 17.92
N SER A 15 -14.56 18.73 17.49
CA SER A 15 -14.88 17.73 16.49
C SER A 15 -14.10 18.14 15.24
N GLY A 16 -12.99 17.46 14.97
CA GLY A 16 -12.23 17.65 13.75
C GLY A 16 -13.19 17.46 12.58
N LEU A 17 -13.39 18.53 11.82
CA LEU A 17 -13.95 18.45 10.47
C LEU A 17 -12.95 17.63 9.64
N TYR A 18 -13.05 16.31 9.69
CA TYR A 18 -12.44 15.44 8.68
C TYR A 18 -13.19 15.77 7.39
N GLY A 19 -12.55 16.51 6.51
CA GLY A 19 -13.02 16.71 5.15
C GLY A 19 -13.14 15.35 4.48
N GLN A 20 -13.99 15.27 3.46
CA GLN A 20 -14.13 14.10 2.62
C GLN A 20 -12.77 13.72 2.03
N ALA A 21 -12.38 12.43 2.11
CA ALA A 21 -11.06 11.96 1.65
C ALA A 21 -10.84 12.18 0.14
N LEU A 22 -11.91 12.23 -0.64
CA LEU A 22 -11.91 12.52 -2.08
C LEU A 22 -12.95 13.61 -2.40
N SER A 23 -12.76 14.32 -3.52
CA SER A 23 -13.84 15.15 -4.08
C SER A 23 -15.01 14.28 -4.56
N ASP A 24 -16.24 14.83 -4.55
CA ASP A 24 -17.45 14.11 -5.02
C ASP A 24 -17.28 13.57 -6.45
N GLU A 25 -16.64 14.35 -7.32
CA GLU A 25 -16.36 13.94 -8.70
C GLU A 25 -15.46 12.72 -8.76
N LEU A 26 -14.36 12.72 -8.00
CA LEU A 26 -13.40 11.60 -8.00
C LEU A 26 -13.99 10.36 -7.35
N LEU A 27 -14.72 10.52 -6.24
CA LEU A 27 -15.45 9.44 -5.57
C LEU A 27 -16.49 8.81 -6.50
N GLY A 28 -17.27 9.63 -7.22
CA GLY A 28 -18.24 9.14 -8.19
C GLY A 28 -17.59 8.33 -9.31
N LYS A 29 -16.44 8.78 -9.82
CA LYS A 29 -15.67 8.07 -10.85
C LYS A 29 -15.17 6.70 -10.36
N VAL A 30 -14.46 6.66 -9.21
CA VAL A 30 -13.89 5.41 -8.70
C VAL A 30 -14.98 4.43 -8.28
N LYS A 31 -16.09 4.91 -7.73
CA LYS A 31 -17.25 4.06 -7.36
C LYS A 31 -17.90 3.42 -8.59
N SER A 32 -17.98 4.12 -9.71
CA SER A 32 -18.60 3.61 -10.95
C SER A 32 -17.69 2.66 -11.72
N SER A 33 -16.37 2.87 -11.71
CA SER A 33 -15.40 2.05 -12.45
C SER A 33 -14.79 0.91 -11.61
N GLY A 34 -14.87 0.99 -10.28
CA GLY A 34 -14.19 0.10 -9.35
C GLY A 34 -12.76 0.53 -9.04
N ASP A 35 -12.03 1.04 -10.03
CA ASP A 35 -10.68 1.59 -9.86
C ASP A 35 -10.37 2.74 -10.85
N LEU A 36 -9.31 3.50 -10.53
CA LEU A 36 -8.71 4.53 -11.37
C LEU A 36 -7.19 4.40 -11.30
N GLN A 37 -6.49 4.63 -12.41
CA GLN A 37 -5.04 4.50 -12.48
C GLN A 37 -4.41 5.65 -13.29
N ASN A 38 -3.24 6.14 -12.82
CA ASN A 38 -2.33 6.97 -13.59
C ASN A 38 -0.94 6.33 -13.59
N VAL A 39 -0.25 6.42 -14.73
CA VAL A 39 1.12 5.93 -14.89
C VAL A 39 1.97 7.04 -15.51
N PHE A 40 3.06 7.39 -14.83
CA PHE A 40 4.02 8.40 -15.25
C PHE A 40 5.35 7.72 -15.55
N LEU A 41 5.84 7.86 -16.78
CA LEU A 41 7.07 7.25 -17.24
C LEU A 41 8.08 8.34 -17.59
N ASN A 42 9.24 8.33 -16.92
CA ASN A 42 10.29 9.31 -17.11
C ASN A 42 9.80 10.77 -17.01
N ASP A 43 8.69 11.00 -16.28
CA ASP A 43 8.06 12.30 -16.12
C ASP A 43 8.76 13.10 -15.02
N GLU A 44 9.09 14.35 -15.32
CA GLU A 44 9.68 15.27 -14.36
C GLU A 44 8.62 15.97 -13.49
N ASN A 45 7.36 15.98 -13.94
CA ASN A 45 6.25 16.68 -13.30
C ASN A 45 5.13 15.71 -12.92
N VAL A 46 5.45 14.71 -12.10
CA VAL A 46 4.45 13.77 -11.57
C VAL A 46 3.39 14.53 -10.78
N ASN A 47 2.14 14.46 -11.23
CA ASN A 47 0.99 15.07 -10.58
C ASN A 47 0.04 13.98 -10.11
N LEU A 48 0.19 13.57 -8.85
CA LEU A 48 -0.67 12.57 -8.21
C LEU A 48 -2.05 13.15 -7.98
N LYS A 49 -3.07 12.60 -8.64
CA LYS A 49 -4.46 13.06 -8.59
C LYS A 49 -5.41 12.10 -7.88
N LEU A 50 -4.94 10.89 -7.60
CA LEU A 50 -5.77 9.83 -7.02
C LEU A 50 -5.52 9.66 -5.51
N ILE A 51 -4.53 10.34 -4.96
CA ILE A 51 -4.19 10.25 -3.54
C ILE A 51 -5.31 10.83 -2.69
N PRO A 52 -5.82 10.10 -1.67
CA PRO A 52 -6.80 10.64 -0.73
C PRO A 52 -6.23 11.80 0.10
N SER A 53 -7.07 12.80 0.39
CA SER A 53 -6.72 13.94 1.27
C SER A 53 -6.90 13.54 2.74
N VAL A 54 -5.97 12.75 3.28
CA VAL A 54 -6.02 12.12 4.60
C VAL A 54 -4.70 12.30 5.34
N GLU A 55 -4.69 12.03 6.66
CA GLU A 55 -3.54 12.31 7.54
C GLU A 55 -2.27 11.55 7.12
N LEU A 56 -2.41 10.27 6.74
CA LEU A 56 -1.26 9.42 6.43
C LEU A 56 -0.77 9.50 4.98
N ALA A 57 -1.53 10.16 4.08
CA ALA A 57 -1.15 10.28 2.67
C ALA A 57 0.23 10.95 2.44
N PRO A 58 0.60 12.05 3.14
CA PRO A 58 1.92 12.66 2.98
C PRO A 58 3.07 11.69 3.26
N SER A 59 2.92 10.78 4.24
CA SER A 59 3.96 9.84 4.63
C SER A 59 4.37 8.86 3.52
N VAL A 60 3.49 8.62 2.55
CA VAL A 60 3.76 7.72 1.41
C VAL A 60 4.19 8.46 0.15
N VAL A 61 3.88 9.75 0.05
CA VAL A 61 4.31 10.58 -1.09
C VAL A 61 5.75 11.05 -0.90
N GLU A 62 6.12 11.42 0.33
CA GLU A 62 7.39 12.04 0.67
C GLU A 62 8.49 11.03 1.03
N ASN A 63 8.22 9.73 0.94
CA ASN A 63 9.16 8.69 1.38
C ASN A 63 10.23 8.31 0.35
N TRP A 64 10.22 8.91 -0.83
CA TRP A 64 11.28 8.68 -1.82
C TRP A 64 12.59 9.30 -1.33
N ASN A 65 13.58 8.45 -1.06
CA ASN A 65 14.84 8.81 -0.44
C ASN A 65 16.07 8.43 -1.29
N SER A 66 15.88 8.11 -2.57
CA SER A 66 16.97 7.88 -3.52
C SER A 66 17.46 9.22 -4.11
N ASP A 67 18.75 9.32 -4.41
CA ASP A 67 19.33 10.45 -5.15
C ASP A 67 18.83 10.53 -6.60
N GLU A 68 18.31 9.43 -7.11
CA GLU A 68 17.78 9.30 -8.46
C GLU A 68 16.27 9.57 -8.48
N ARG A 69 15.75 10.26 -9.49
CA ARG A 69 14.30 10.44 -9.67
C ARG A 69 13.64 9.14 -10.13
N PRO A 70 12.43 8.81 -9.65
CA PRO A 70 11.68 7.69 -10.19
C PRO A 70 11.50 7.80 -11.70
N ARG A 71 11.71 6.71 -12.40
CA ARG A 71 11.42 6.59 -13.84
C ARG A 71 10.02 6.06 -14.10
N LEU A 72 9.51 5.31 -13.15
CA LEU A 72 8.13 4.87 -13.08
C LEU A 72 7.53 5.42 -11.79
N THR A 73 6.41 6.11 -11.91
CA THR A 73 5.47 6.34 -10.83
C THR A 73 4.11 5.87 -11.33
N SER A 74 3.50 4.93 -10.62
CA SER A 74 2.14 4.44 -10.91
C SER A 74 1.31 4.61 -9.66
N GLU A 75 0.19 5.30 -9.77
CA GLU A 75 -0.80 5.40 -8.70
C GLU A 75 -2.09 4.71 -9.11
N LYS A 76 -2.71 4.00 -8.18
CA LYS A 76 -4.00 3.36 -8.39
C LYS A 76 -4.88 3.51 -7.15
N LEU A 77 -6.13 3.88 -7.37
CA LEU A 77 -7.15 4.05 -6.34
C LEU A 77 -8.27 3.06 -6.61
N PHE A 78 -8.66 2.29 -5.59
CA PHE A 78 -9.76 1.35 -5.63
C PHE A 78 -10.86 1.77 -4.66
N TYR A 79 -12.10 1.51 -5.05
CA TYR A 79 -13.27 1.57 -4.19
C TYR A 79 -13.65 0.16 -3.77
N LEU A 80 -13.69 -0.12 -2.48
CA LEU A 80 -14.03 -1.43 -1.93
C LEU A 80 -15.27 -1.31 -1.04
N ASP A 81 -16.43 -1.69 -1.55
CA ASP A 81 -17.66 -1.80 -0.78
C ASP A 81 -17.54 -2.95 0.23
N LYS A 82 -17.70 -2.65 1.52
CA LYS A 82 -17.60 -3.66 2.57
C LYS A 82 -18.68 -4.74 2.46
N ASN A 83 -19.86 -4.42 1.89
CA ASN A 83 -20.91 -5.39 1.63
C ASN A 83 -20.53 -6.44 0.57
N SER A 84 -19.53 -6.15 -0.25
CA SER A 84 -19.05 -7.09 -1.28
C SER A 84 -18.05 -8.12 -0.77
N LEU A 85 -17.57 -8.01 0.47
CA LEU A 85 -16.50 -8.86 1.00
C LEU A 85 -16.95 -10.27 1.36
N CYS A 86 -18.18 -10.44 1.83
CA CYS A 86 -18.76 -11.74 2.14
C CYS A 86 -20.29 -11.67 2.15
N GLU A 87 -20.96 -12.83 2.18
CA GLU A 87 -22.41 -12.89 2.38
C GLU A 87 -22.76 -12.45 3.82
N ASN A 88 -23.66 -11.48 3.97
CA ASN A 88 -24.11 -10.92 5.26
C ASN A 88 -22.95 -10.44 6.17
N PRO A 89 -22.14 -9.48 5.73
CA PRO A 89 -21.02 -9.00 6.51
C PRO A 89 -21.47 -8.26 7.78
N ASP A 90 -20.80 -8.52 8.89
CA ASP A 90 -20.83 -7.61 10.03
C ASP A 90 -19.89 -6.42 9.71
N ILE A 91 -20.48 -5.35 9.14
CA ILE A 91 -19.74 -4.15 8.73
C ILE A 91 -18.92 -3.56 9.89
N SER A 92 -19.40 -3.66 11.13
CA SER A 92 -18.71 -3.11 12.30
C SER A 92 -17.39 -3.82 12.61
N SER A 93 -17.29 -5.10 12.27
CA SER A 93 -16.06 -5.89 12.41
C SER A 93 -15.05 -5.63 11.28
N ILE A 94 -15.51 -5.07 10.16
CA ILE A 94 -14.68 -4.75 8.98
C ILE A 94 -14.17 -3.32 9.11
N ASN A 95 -13.11 -3.13 9.87
CA ASN A 95 -12.55 -1.83 10.26
C ASN A 95 -11.03 -1.79 10.05
N ILE A 96 -10.38 -0.66 10.36
CA ILE A 96 -8.92 -0.49 10.22
C ILE A 96 -8.13 -1.50 11.03
N HIS A 97 -8.62 -1.96 12.18
CA HIS A 97 -7.91 -2.99 12.95
C HIS A 97 -7.85 -4.33 12.18
N LYS A 98 -8.93 -4.73 11.48
CA LYS A 98 -8.90 -5.90 10.57
C LYS A 98 -7.94 -5.66 9.41
N VAL A 99 -8.00 -4.47 8.79
CA VAL A 99 -7.05 -4.08 7.73
C VAL A 99 -5.61 -4.19 8.21
N SER A 100 -5.32 -3.66 9.40
CA SER A 100 -3.99 -3.69 10.03
C SER A 100 -3.45 -5.12 10.18
N LYS A 101 -4.28 -6.06 10.63
CA LYS A 101 -3.91 -7.48 10.70
C LYS A 101 -3.61 -8.04 9.30
N VAL A 102 -4.47 -7.77 8.33
CA VAL A 102 -4.32 -8.27 6.95
C VAL A 102 -3.02 -7.77 6.33
N VAL A 103 -2.73 -6.46 6.37
CA VAL A 103 -1.54 -5.91 5.71
C VAL A 103 -0.23 -6.30 6.39
N ARG A 104 -0.28 -6.87 7.60
CA ARG A 104 0.86 -7.46 8.31
C ARG A 104 0.96 -8.98 8.19
N SER A 105 -0.05 -9.64 7.61
CA SER A 105 -0.03 -11.09 7.35
C SER A 105 0.76 -11.41 6.08
N ILE A 106 2.05 -11.08 6.10
CA ILE A 106 2.95 -11.19 4.93
C ILE A 106 3.04 -12.62 4.42
N SER A 107 3.04 -13.63 5.32
CA SER A 107 3.10 -15.03 4.91
C SER A 107 1.89 -15.47 4.07
N SER A 108 0.75 -14.79 4.20
CA SER A 108 -0.45 -15.07 3.41
C SER A 108 -0.38 -14.56 1.96
N MET A 109 0.69 -13.81 1.60
CA MET A 109 0.97 -13.42 0.22
C MET A 109 1.58 -14.54 -0.62
N LYS A 110 2.09 -15.60 0.01
CA LYS A 110 2.54 -16.80 -0.69
C LYS A 110 1.46 -17.33 -1.61
N ASP A 111 1.86 -17.79 -2.80
CA ASP A 111 0.99 -18.32 -3.86
C ASP A 111 -0.03 -17.29 -4.42
N THR A 112 0.16 -15.99 -4.14
CA THR A 112 -0.61 -14.93 -4.84
C THR A 112 -0.36 -15.03 -6.33
N GLU A 113 -1.45 -14.96 -7.12
CA GLU A 113 -1.39 -15.08 -8.57
C GLU A 113 -1.57 -13.73 -9.28
N TYR A 114 -1.01 -13.63 -10.47
CA TYR A 114 -1.26 -12.54 -11.41
C TYR A 114 -1.49 -13.07 -12.83
N TYR A 115 -2.24 -12.30 -13.63
CA TYR A 115 -2.37 -12.65 -15.04
C TYR A 115 -1.20 -12.09 -15.84
N SER A 116 -0.37 -12.98 -16.38
CA SER A 116 0.75 -12.60 -17.23
C SER A 116 0.26 -12.23 -18.64
N ASN A 117 0.25 -10.94 -18.97
CA ASN A 117 -0.10 -10.48 -20.30
C ASN A 117 0.84 -10.99 -21.39
N ARG A 118 2.10 -11.27 -21.02
CA ARG A 118 3.10 -11.83 -21.93
C ARG A 118 2.83 -13.30 -22.26
N HIS A 119 2.53 -14.11 -21.22
CA HIS A 119 2.34 -15.56 -21.39
C HIS A 119 0.87 -15.94 -21.57
N LYS A 120 -0.08 -14.98 -21.45
CA LYS A 120 -1.54 -15.17 -21.58
C LYS A 120 -2.09 -16.25 -20.64
N LYS A 121 -1.56 -16.31 -19.42
CA LYS A 121 -1.99 -17.27 -18.38
C LYS A 121 -1.83 -16.68 -16.97
N TRP A 122 -2.48 -17.29 -16.00
CA TRP A 122 -2.22 -17.05 -14.59
C TRP A 122 -0.87 -17.64 -14.19
N GLU A 123 -0.10 -16.89 -13.42
CA GLU A 123 1.21 -17.27 -12.89
C GLU A 123 1.30 -16.88 -11.44
N THR A 124 2.04 -17.65 -10.64
CA THR A 124 2.33 -17.27 -9.25
C THR A 124 3.18 -16.02 -9.22
N LEU A 125 2.79 -15.03 -8.42
CA LEU A 125 3.56 -13.80 -8.23
C LEU A 125 4.65 -14.01 -7.17
N TYR A 126 4.28 -14.57 -6.01
CA TYR A 126 5.18 -14.84 -4.91
C TYR A 126 5.20 -16.33 -4.60
N HIS A 127 6.34 -17.00 -4.82
CA HIS A 127 6.53 -18.42 -4.48
C HIS A 127 6.68 -18.63 -2.98
N GLU A 128 7.30 -17.66 -2.29
CA GLU A 128 7.37 -17.57 -0.84
C GLU A 128 7.20 -16.11 -0.43
N ALA A 129 6.64 -15.89 0.78
CA ALA A 129 6.56 -14.61 1.43
C ALA A 129 6.57 -14.82 2.95
N TYR A 130 7.41 -14.08 3.69
CA TYR A 130 7.48 -14.17 5.15
C TYR A 130 8.23 -12.98 5.76
N LEU A 131 8.00 -12.74 7.04
CA LEU A 131 8.80 -11.79 7.79
C LEU A 131 10.17 -12.36 8.15
N VAL A 132 11.17 -11.48 8.22
CA VAL A 132 12.51 -11.77 8.71
C VAL A 132 12.83 -10.87 9.91
N ASP A 133 13.71 -11.36 10.80
CA ASP A 133 14.05 -10.70 12.07
C ASP A 133 14.80 -9.37 11.86
N SER A 134 15.69 -9.33 10.90
CA SER A 134 16.53 -8.15 10.62
C SER A 134 17.11 -8.19 9.19
N PRO A 135 17.58 -7.03 8.66
CA PRO A 135 18.27 -6.98 7.38
C PRO A 135 19.56 -7.80 7.33
N GLU A 136 20.24 -7.96 8.48
CA GLU A 136 21.55 -8.61 8.56
C GLU A 136 21.43 -10.14 8.60
N LYS A 137 20.51 -10.65 9.46
CA LYS A 137 20.39 -12.11 9.68
C LYS A 137 19.43 -12.77 8.70
N LYS A 138 18.31 -12.09 8.41
CA LYS A 138 17.25 -12.58 7.50
C LYS A 138 16.65 -13.93 7.94
N GLU A 139 16.63 -14.20 9.25
CA GLU A 139 16.00 -15.39 9.80
C GLU A 139 14.47 -15.24 9.75
N ARG A 140 13.79 -16.28 9.22
CA ARG A 140 12.32 -16.28 9.13
C ARG A 140 11.68 -16.21 10.51
N ILE A 141 10.71 -15.32 10.68
CA ILE A 141 9.89 -15.16 11.88
C ILE A 141 8.39 -15.23 11.54
N PRO A 142 7.51 -15.51 12.53
CA PRO A 142 6.07 -15.42 12.34
C PRO A 142 5.60 -14.00 11.98
N ASP A 143 4.41 -13.90 11.37
CA ASP A 143 3.77 -12.61 11.12
C ASP A 143 3.48 -11.87 12.45
N ASP A 144 3.69 -10.55 12.46
CA ASP A 144 3.40 -9.67 13.60
C ASP A 144 2.04 -8.99 13.40
N THR A 145 0.96 -9.71 13.70
CA THR A 145 -0.42 -9.22 13.49
C THR A 145 -1.07 -8.67 14.74
N GLU A 146 -0.44 -8.76 15.91
CA GLU A 146 -1.03 -8.33 17.18
C GLU A 146 -0.75 -6.84 17.48
N GLY A 147 -1.72 -6.21 18.14
CA GLY A 147 -1.66 -4.79 18.51
C GLY A 147 -1.69 -3.84 17.31
N SER A 148 -1.48 -2.55 17.57
CA SER A 148 -1.41 -1.52 16.52
C SER A 148 -0.16 -1.66 15.66
N ALA A 149 -0.28 -1.28 14.38
CA ALA A 149 0.85 -1.16 13.47
C ALA A 149 1.58 0.19 13.57
N ASP A 150 1.01 1.19 14.28
CA ASP A 150 1.57 2.54 14.27
C ASP A 150 3.02 2.57 14.77
N GLY A 151 3.90 3.16 13.93
CA GLY A 151 5.33 3.28 14.19
C GLY A 151 6.13 1.97 14.03
N LYS A 152 5.51 0.83 13.70
CA LYS A 152 6.25 -0.42 13.48
C LYS A 152 7.10 -0.36 12.20
N THR A 153 8.28 -0.96 12.29
CA THR A 153 9.11 -1.30 11.12
C THR A 153 9.35 -2.80 11.15
N LEU A 154 8.90 -3.49 10.12
CA LEU A 154 9.10 -4.92 9.93
C LEU A 154 9.98 -5.14 8.70
N TYR A 155 10.51 -6.34 8.53
CA TYR A 155 11.30 -6.73 7.37
C TYR A 155 10.71 -7.98 6.76
N CYS A 156 10.69 -8.07 5.44
CA CYS A 156 10.17 -9.26 4.77
C CYS A 156 11.03 -9.71 3.60
N MET A 157 10.88 -10.98 3.28
CA MET A 157 11.32 -11.58 2.04
C MET A 157 10.09 -11.96 1.21
N GLN A 158 10.15 -11.69 -0.10
CA GLN A 158 9.18 -12.14 -1.09
C GLN A 158 9.97 -12.78 -2.24
N ASP A 159 9.77 -14.08 -2.51
CA ASP A 159 10.34 -14.76 -3.67
C ASP A 159 9.45 -14.49 -4.89
N ASP A 160 9.83 -13.46 -5.63
CA ASP A 160 9.09 -12.87 -6.73
C ASP A 160 9.42 -13.58 -8.05
N ASN A 161 8.41 -13.99 -8.80
CA ASN A 161 8.55 -14.70 -10.08
C ASN A 161 9.43 -13.99 -11.13
N SER A 162 9.57 -12.66 -11.04
CA SER A 162 10.37 -11.88 -11.98
C SER A 162 11.76 -11.55 -11.47
N PHE A 163 11.89 -11.32 -10.16
CA PHE A 163 13.11 -10.77 -9.56
C PHE A 163 13.77 -11.70 -8.54
N GLY A 164 13.17 -12.90 -8.28
CA GLY A 164 13.65 -13.82 -7.25
C GLY A 164 13.45 -13.27 -5.84
N GLU A 165 14.35 -13.59 -4.93
CA GLU A 165 14.29 -13.11 -3.54
C GLU A 165 14.42 -11.59 -3.46
N CYS A 166 13.35 -10.94 -3.04
CA CYS A 166 13.26 -9.51 -2.81
C CYS A 166 13.11 -9.23 -1.33
N TYR A 167 13.93 -8.34 -0.80
CA TYR A 167 13.91 -7.97 0.61
C TYR A 167 13.45 -6.54 0.79
N TYR A 168 12.45 -6.32 1.66
CA TYR A 168 11.86 -5.01 1.93
C TYR A 168 11.81 -4.71 3.42
N SER A 169 12.05 -3.44 3.78
CA SER A 169 11.60 -2.88 5.04
C SER A 169 10.16 -2.36 4.87
N LEU A 170 9.32 -2.61 5.86
CA LEU A 170 7.90 -2.27 5.89
C LEU A 170 7.70 -1.26 7.01
N LYS A 171 7.44 0.02 6.67
CA LYS A 171 7.16 1.06 7.65
C LYS A 171 5.67 1.31 7.72
N TYR A 172 5.08 1.12 8.90
CA TYR A 172 3.65 1.25 9.15
C TYR A 172 3.32 2.52 9.92
N ARG A 173 2.19 3.12 9.57
CA ARG A 173 1.51 4.13 10.36
C ARG A 173 0.02 3.75 10.41
N GLU A 174 -0.61 3.95 11.58
CA GLU A 174 -2.00 3.58 11.81
C GLU A 174 -2.68 4.63 12.67
N THR A 175 -3.90 5.01 12.29
CA THR A 175 -4.84 5.80 13.07
C THR A 175 -6.14 5.02 13.24
N GLU A 176 -7.18 5.63 13.85
CA GLU A 176 -8.50 4.99 13.97
C GLU A 176 -9.17 4.71 12.62
N LYS A 177 -8.84 5.48 11.57
CA LYS A 177 -9.51 5.44 10.26
C LYS A 177 -8.59 5.15 9.09
N GLU A 178 -7.28 5.14 9.30
CA GLU A 178 -6.31 5.04 8.24
C GLU A 178 -5.18 4.08 8.62
N ILE A 179 -4.65 3.39 7.64
CA ILE A 179 -3.38 2.71 7.75
C ILE A 179 -2.55 2.95 6.50
N SER A 180 -1.25 3.17 6.69
CA SER A 180 -0.29 3.21 5.59
C SER A 180 0.84 2.22 5.82
N VAL A 181 1.36 1.67 4.73
CA VAL A 181 2.60 0.90 4.72
C VAL A 181 3.45 1.27 3.52
N CYS A 182 4.73 1.49 3.76
CA CYS A 182 5.75 1.68 2.74
C CYS A 182 6.68 0.48 2.70
N PHE A 183 6.70 -0.24 1.59
CA PHE A 183 7.72 -1.23 1.26
C PHE A 183 8.89 -0.52 0.59
N ASP A 184 10.07 -0.65 1.16
CA ASP A 184 11.31 -0.08 0.65
C ASP A 184 12.33 -1.21 0.47
N ASN A 185 12.77 -1.48 -0.77
CA ASN A 185 13.74 -2.54 -1.02
C ASN A 185 15.10 -2.18 -0.43
N PHE A 186 15.53 -2.87 0.62
CA PHE A 186 16.84 -2.65 1.21
C PHE A 186 17.97 -3.47 0.53
N GLU A 187 17.61 -4.38 -0.38
CA GLU A 187 18.52 -5.09 -1.26
C GLU A 187 18.24 -4.80 -2.73
N PRO A 188 19.22 -4.92 -3.62
CA PRO A 188 18.99 -4.76 -5.05
C PRO A 188 18.03 -5.82 -5.61
N LEU A 189 17.09 -5.40 -6.45
CA LEU A 189 16.27 -6.32 -7.26
C LEU A 189 17.08 -6.78 -8.47
N LYS A 190 17.01 -8.09 -8.78
CA LYS A 190 17.74 -8.68 -9.88
C LYS A 190 16.81 -9.25 -10.93
N PHE A 191 17.18 -9.12 -12.20
CA PHE A 191 16.55 -9.81 -13.32
C PHE A 191 17.61 -10.65 -14.03
N GLY A 192 17.71 -11.92 -13.66
CA GLY A 192 18.84 -12.75 -14.03
C GLY A 192 20.18 -12.15 -13.54
N PRO A 193 21.18 -11.94 -14.41
CA PRO A 193 22.46 -11.33 -14.02
C PRO A 193 22.39 -9.79 -13.91
N ILE A 194 21.27 -9.16 -14.27
CA ILE A 194 21.14 -7.70 -14.35
C ILE A 194 20.57 -7.16 -13.03
N THR A 195 21.18 -6.11 -12.47
CA THR A 195 20.55 -5.34 -11.39
C THR A 195 19.42 -4.50 -11.97
N ALA A 196 18.17 -4.93 -11.72
CA ALA A 196 16.98 -4.25 -12.20
C ALA A 196 16.72 -2.95 -11.43
N ALA A 197 16.93 -2.95 -10.10
CA ALA A 197 16.90 -1.75 -9.28
C ALA A 197 17.93 -1.89 -8.14
N LYS A 198 18.60 -0.80 -7.77
CA LYS A 198 19.47 -0.76 -6.59
C LYS A 198 18.63 -0.80 -5.30
N ALA A 199 19.29 -1.00 -4.17
CA ALA A 199 18.65 -0.79 -2.88
C ALA A 199 18.05 0.62 -2.79
N HIS A 200 16.88 0.74 -2.16
CA HIS A 200 16.09 1.97 -1.98
C HIS A 200 15.56 2.62 -3.27
N ASN A 201 15.64 1.93 -4.41
CA ASN A 201 15.17 2.42 -5.70
C ASN A 201 13.81 1.86 -6.12
N VAL A 202 13.12 1.14 -5.23
CA VAL A 202 11.73 0.70 -5.40
C VAL A 202 10.97 0.97 -4.11
N LYS A 203 9.84 1.68 -4.24
CA LYS A 203 8.87 1.89 -3.17
C LYS A 203 7.51 1.39 -3.62
N ILE A 204 6.87 0.61 -2.75
CA ILE A 204 5.47 0.23 -2.93
C ILE A 204 4.72 0.77 -1.71
N ASN A 205 3.79 1.66 -1.95
CA ASN A 205 3.05 2.37 -0.90
C ASN A 205 1.59 1.97 -0.95
N LEU A 206 1.02 1.67 0.20
CA LEU A 206 -0.39 1.42 0.39
C LEU A 206 -0.94 2.40 1.43
N VAL A 207 -2.09 3.00 1.14
CA VAL A 207 -2.92 3.71 2.12
C VAL A 207 -4.32 3.13 2.03
N VAL A 208 -4.89 2.72 3.16
CA VAL A 208 -6.29 2.32 3.28
C VAL A 208 -7.01 3.29 4.20
N VAL A 209 -8.13 3.81 3.74
CA VAL A 209 -8.99 4.74 4.47
C VAL A 209 -10.34 4.09 4.70
N ASP A 210 -10.81 4.09 5.94
CA ASP A 210 -12.13 3.60 6.34
C ASP A 210 -13.15 4.74 6.29
N GLU A 211 -14.05 4.69 5.30
CA GLU A 211 -15.15 5.65 5.12
C GLU A 211 -16.51 5.10 5.62
N GLY A 212 -16.49 4.15 6.55
CA GLY A 212 -17.68 3.52 7.13
C GLY A 212 -18.19 2.36 6.29
N ASP A 213 -18.92 2.61 5.22
CA ASP A 213 -19.52 1.57 4.37
C ASP A 213 -18.54 0.99 3.35
N TYR A 214 -17.44 1.67 3.08
CA TYR A 214 -16.44 1.28 2.10
C TYR A 214 -15.03 1.65 2.54
N PHE A 215 -14.04 1.02 1.91
CA PHE A 215 -12.65 1.46 1.96
C PHE A 215 -12.24 2.15 0.67
N LEU A 216 -11.41 3.18 0.81
CA LEU A 216 -10.56 3.64 -0.27
C LEU A 216 -9.20 2.97 -0.12
N VAL A 217 -8.75 2.28 -1.15
CA VAL A 217 -7.45 1.60 -1.15
C VAL A 217 -6.57 2.27 -2.21
N TYR A 218 -5.59 3.03 -1.76
CA TYR A 218 -4.65 3.72 -2.63
C TYR A 218 -3.31 2.98 -2.65
N LEU A 219 -2.84 2.64 -3.83
CA LEU A 219 -1.56 2.01 -4.08
C LEU A 219 -0.69 2.91 -4.97
N MET A 220 0.56 3.13 -4.58
CA MET A 220 1.54 3.86 -5.39
C MET A 220 2.85 3.07 -5.46
N VAL A 221 3.35 2.89 -6.66
CA VAL A 221 4.66 2.31 -6.92
C VAL A 221 5.57 3.37 -7.52
N GLN A 222 6.76 3.49 -6.97
CA GLN A 222 7.83 4.32 -7.53
C GLN A 222 9.06 3.44 -7.75
N ALA A 223 9.68 3.57 -8.91
CA ALA A 223 10.88 2.79 -9.23
C ALA A 223 11.87 3.59 -10.07
N TYR A 224 13.15 3.51 -9.70
CA TYR A 224 14.26 3.90 -10.56
C TYR A 224 15.01 2.65 -11.03
N TYR A 225 15.24 2.54 -12.33
CA TYR A 225 15.91 1.42 -12.97
C TYR A 225 16.79 1.90 -14.15
N PRO A 226 17.85 1.14 -14.55
CA PRO A 226 18.71 1.49 -15.69
C PRO A 226 17.94 1.60 -17.00
N ARG A 227 18.39 2.48 -17.92
CA ARG A 227 17.84 2.61 -19.29
C ARG A 227 18.24 1.42 -20.16
N ILE A 228 17.59 0.30 -19.95
CA ILE A 228 17.74 -0.91 -20.74
C ILE A 228 16.35 -1.25 -21.29
N ALA A 229 16.16 -1.16 -22.62
CA ALA A 229 14.85 -1.32 -23.24
C ALA A 229 14.11 -2.62 -22.83
N LEU A 230 14.84 -3.72 -22.63
CA LEU A 230 14.28 -4.97 -22.14
C LEU A 230 13.74 -4.86 -20.70
N LEU A 231 14.37 -4.05 -19.84
CA LEU A 231 13.95 -3.83 -18.46
C LEU A 231 12.74 -2.88 -18.39
N GLU A 232 12.68 -1.85 -19.22
CA GLU A 232 11.65 -0.81 -19.13
C GLU A 232 10.24 -1.42 -19.26
N ASN A 233 9.96 -2.15 -20.33
CA ASN A 233 8.68 -2.84 -20.51
C ASN A 233 8.42 -3.87 -19.41
N LYS A 234 9.47 -4.61 -19.01
CA LYS A 234 9.34 -5.61 -17.94
C LYS A 234 8.99 -4.98 -16.61
N MET A 235 9.58 -3.84 -16.25
CA MET A 235 9.30 -3.12 -15.01
C MET A 235 7.86 -2.62 -14.98
N ILE A 236 7.40 -1.98 -16.07
CA ILE A 236 6.03 -1.45 -16.18
C ILE A 236 5.00 -2.59 -16.02
N ASP A 237 5.11 -3.63 -16.83
CA ASP A 237 4.19 -4.77 -16.81
C ASP A 237 4.19 -5.47 -15.44
N SER A 238 5.38 -5.67 -14.89
CA SER A 238 5.58 -6.30 -13.59
C SER A 238 4.95 -5.52 -12.44
N PHE A 239 5.14 -4.20 -12.39
CA PHE A 239 4.60 -3.40 -11.29
C PHE A 239 3.09 -3.20 -11.41
N ASN A 240 2.54 -3.02 -12.60
CA ASN A 240 1.10 -2.95 -12.78
C ASN A 240 0.41 -4.26 -12.36
N ALA A 241 0.96 -5.40 -12.77
CA ALA A 241 0.46 -6.72 -12.37
C ALA A 241 0.51 -6.92 -10.84
N ARG A 242 1.56 -6.40 -10.16
CA ARG A 242 1.67 -6.45 -8.69
C ARG A 242 0.61 -5.64 -7.99
N VAL A 243 0.37 -4.41 -8.43
CA VAL A 243 -0.66 -3.55 -7.84
C VAL A 243 -2.02 -4.26 -7.84
N ASP A 244 -2.42 -4.84 -8.98
CA ASP A 244 -3.68 -5.57 -9.09
C ASP A 244 -3.70 -6.84 -8.22
N SER A 245 -2.59 -7.56 -8.16
CA SER A 245 -2.48 -8.79 -7.38
C SER A 245 -2.47 -8.54 -5.88
N ILE A 246 -1.78 -7.50 -5.43
CA ILE A 246 -1.78 -7.07 -4.03
C ILE A 246 -3.20 -6.66 -3.61
N TYR A 247 -3.92 -5.91 -4.45
CA TYR A 247 -5.31 -5.56 -4.18
C TYR A 247 -6.22 -6.78 -4.11
N LYS A 248 -6.11 -7.72 -5.05
CA LYS A 248 -6.90 -8.98 -5.03
C LYS A 248 -6.60 -9.82 -3.80
N TRP A 249 -5.31 -9.96 -3.44
CA TRP A 249 -4.91 -10.62 -2.21
C TRP A 249 -5.54 -9.95 -0.99
N PHE A 250 -5.45 -8.61 -0.89
CA PHE A 250 -6.03 -7.84 0.20
C PHE A 250 -7.53 -8.08 0.33
N VAL A 251 -8.29 -7.96 -0.77
CA VAL A 251 -9.75 -8.23 -0.77
C VAL A 251 -10.05 -9.66 -0.34
N GLY A 252 -9.30 -10.64 -0.86
CA GLY A 252 -9.47 -12.04 -0.51
C GLY A 252 -9.19 -12.35 0.98
N GLN A 253 -8.26 -11.63 1.62
CA GLN A 253 -8.00 -11.76 3.06
C GLN A 253 -9.06 -11.03 3.90
N MET A 254 -9.54 -9.88 3.44
CA MET A 254 -10.60 -9.12 4.12
C MET A 254 -11.93 -9.88 4.16
N GLY A 255 -12.20 -10.75 3.20
CA GLY A 255 -13.40 -11.58 3.13
C GLY A 255 -13.37 -12.85 3.99
N LYS A 256 -12.24 -13.17 4.63
CA LYS A 256 -12.09 -14.28 5.59
C LYS A 256 -12.41 -13.81 7.01
#